data_aee383381f29012198ac0d7ba7e5dfe6
#
_entry.id   aee383381f29012198ac0d7ba7e5dfe6
#
_cell.length_a   1.000
_cell.length_b   1.000
_cell.length_c   1.000
_cell.angle_alpha   90.00
_cell.angle_beta   90.00
_cell.angle_gamma   90.00
#
_symmetry.space_group_name_H-M   'P 1'
#
loop_
_entity.id
_entity.type
_entity.pdbx_description
1 polymer ?
#
loop_
_entity_poly.entity_id
_entity_poly.type
_entity_poly.pdbx_seq_one_letter_code
_entity_poly.pdbx_strand_id
1 'polypeptide(L)'
;MSHVPTQCIAALCRGSRILTALLLLVHATVSETASSPDAGLLAGLTSDFAHLAPQTIRPAQGYIRYPYLLPAGYYTQMWDWDGFFIGAHWANQDPADAKFLRDWVLSFAFSADPDGYVAGCITPQGPRPLFGKFAMKPFLAQGALLASQHLHDYSWLRPVWPAMQRILSYRKSTQFDPRWGLWFWDNAMQSGADNNAALSNDPGDRSAILAVDASVFAMREYLAMAALADRLDYPADAHRYRLQAAATRHAILTQLWSPREAVFLNRRRDNGTWVHSISWSSFVPLIDGLLPPNEARRMIRLHMLNPAEMRSPYGFRSLSKSDPEYNNEAIIDPYSNWRGPIWINANFLDWVVLRRYGFRSESHWLAVTLASILRHDIAQWGSMHEDYSAETGDGLAPTAAQSPGGHFAGFVGWNLLALDMLHCEVAQDHCMTLSIPETP
;
A
#
# COMPACT_ATOMS: atom_id res chain seq x y z
N MET A 1 -18.11 -78.18 15.85
CA MET A 1 -17.07 -79.23 15.69
C MET A 1 -15.79 -78.51 16.06
N SER A 2 -15.40 -78.65 17.31
CA SER A 2 -14.38 -79.58 17.88
C SER A 2 -12.97 -79.16 17.47
N HIS A 3 -11.99 -78.90 18.26
CA HIS A 3 -11.67 -79.28 19.63
C HIS A 3 -10.49 -78.47 20.13
N VAL A 4 -10.50 -78.09 21.35
CA VAL A 4 -9.39 -77.90 22.28
C VAL A 4 -8.78 -79.31 22.58
N PRO A 5 -7.59 -79.57 23.11
CA PRO A 5 -6.92 -78.92 24.23
C PRO A 5 -5.36 -78.96 24.16
N THR A 6 -4.48 -78.64 25.04
CA THR A 6 -4.35 -78.62 26.49
C THR A 6 -2.86 -78.54 26.82
N GLN A 7 -2.49 -77.79 27.87
CA GLN A 7 -1.56 -78.06 28.99
C GLN A 7 -0.10 -78.46 28.68
N CYS A 8 0.88 -78.15 29.41
CA CYS A 8 1.28 -77.85 30.81
C CYS A 8 2.79 -77.73 30.79
N ILE A 9 3.57 -77.22 31.66
CA ILE A 9 3.81 -77.29 33.10
C ILE A 9 4.92 -76.31 33.47
N ALA A 10 4.88 -75.80 34.64
CA ALA A 10 5.77 -74.92 35.35
C ALA A 10 7.16 -75.56 35.71
N ALA A 11 8.14 -74.69 35.92
CA ALA A 11 9.18 -74.94 36.96
C ALA A 11 9.72 -73.59 37.47
N LEU A 12 9.66 -73.47 38.77
CA LEU A 12 10.28 -72.46 39.62
C LEU A 12 11.78 -72.52 39.61
N CYS A 13 12.46 -71.36 39.66
CA CYS A 13 13.66 -71.24 40.52
C CYS A 13 13.78 -69.79 41.01
N ARG A 14 13.99 -69.70 42.33
CA ARG A 14 14.25 -68.48 43.13
C ARG A 14 15.64 -67.94 42.90
N GLY A 15 15.84 -66.64 42.94
CA GLY A 15 17.14 -66.03 43.06
C GLY A 15 17.15 -64.50 43.12
N SER A 16 17.15 -64.04 44.34
CA SER A 16 17.86 -62.86 44.91
C SER A 16 17.75 -61.48 44.26
N ARG A 17 17.35 -60.57 45.10
CA ARG A 17 17.25 -59.10 44.96
C ARG A 17 18.63 -58.46 44.76
N ILE A 18 18.76 -57.53 43.81
CA ILE A 18 19.57 -56.31 43.95
C ILE A 18 18.79 -55.19 43.32
N LEU A 19 18.34 -54.24 44.15
CA LEU A 19 17.70 -53.00 43.80
C LEU A 19 18.84 -52.05 43.40
N THR A 20 19.00 -51.73 42.10
CA THR A 20 19.83 -50.61 41.66
C THR A 20 18.89 -49.55 41.12
N ALA A 21 18.65 -48.53 41.94
CA ALA A 21 17.95 -47.33 41.53
C ALA A 21 18.84 -46.52 40.58
N LEU A 22 18.56 -46.56 39.28
CA LEU A 22 19.12 -45.62 38.29
C LEU A 22 18.30 -44.35 38.31
N LEU A 23 18.79 -43.30 38.99
CA LEU A 23 18.28 -41.95 38.83
C LEU A 23 18.65 -41.47 37.41
N LEU A 24 17.74 -41.51 36.47
CA LEU A 24 17.82 -40.79 35.22
C LEU A 24 17.51 -39.30 35.53
N LEU A 25 18.57 -38.53 35.73
CA LEU A 25 18.49 -37.06 35.61
C LEU A 25 18.18 -36.72 34.15
N VAL A 26 16.92 -36.51 33.83
CA VAL A 26 16.50 -35.83 32.60
C VAL A 26 16.91 -34.37 32.76
N HIS A 27 18.08 -34.02 32.27
CA HIS A 27 18.40 -32.63 31.99
C HIS A 27 17.50 -32.20 30.82
N ALA A 28 16.38 -31.58 31.13
CA ALA A 28 15.66 -30.77 30.17
C ALA A 28 16.56 -29.57 29.83
N THR A 29 17.40 -29.73 28.82
CA THR A 29 18.00 -28.58 28.15
C THR A 29 16.84 -27.83 27.53
N VAL A 30 16.38 -26.76 28.19
CA VAL A 30 15.60 -25.69 27.55
C VAL A 30 16.55 -25.13 26.51
N SER A 31 16.44 -25.62 25.29
CA SER A 31 17.05 -24.99 24.15
C SER A 31 16.28 -23.64 24.00
N GLU A 32 16.84 -22.58 24.54
CA GLU A 32 16.50 -21.26 24.09
C GLU A 32 16.85 -21.22 22.59
N THR A 33 15.86 -21.51 21.75
CA THR A 33 15.96 -21.24 20.32
C THR A 33 16.12 -19.74 20.23
N ALA A 34 17.35 -19.27 20.03
CA ALA A 34 17.60 -17.88 19.69
C ALA A 34 16.68 -17.52 18.53
N SER A 35 15.74 -16.61 18.74
CA SER A 35 14.87 -16.13 17.68
C SER A 35 15.74 -15.62 16.54
N SER A 36 15.35 -15.88 15.30
CA SER A 36 16.09 -15.33 14.16
C SER A 36 16.14 -13.80 14.28
N PRO A 37 17.18 -13.13 13.77
CA PRO A 37 17.26 -11.66 13.79
C PRO A 37 15.98 -11.01 13.26
N ASP A 38 15.37 -11.57 12.22
CA ASP A 38 14.14 -11.07 11.61
C ASP A 38 12.92 -11.24 12.53
N ALA A 39 12.85 -12.34 13.28
CA ALA A 39 11.80 -12.52 14.29
C ALA A 39 11.94 -11.51 15.45
N GLY A 40 13.17 -11.18 15.85
CA GLY A 40 13.43 -10.10 16.82
C GLY A 40 13.04 -8.72 16.27
N LEU A 41 13.31 -8.45 15.00
CA LEU A 41 12.91 -7.23 14.32
C LEU A 41 11.38 -7.11 14.27
N LEU A 42 10.69 -8.18 13.88
CA LEU A 42 9.22 -8.23 13.83
C LEU A 42 8.61 -7.96 15.20
N ALA A 43 9.07 -8.65 16.24
CA ALA A 43 8.57 -8.45 17.60
C ALA A 43 8.79 -7.02 18.09
N GLY A 44 9.95 -6.44 17.78
CA GLY A 44 10.27 -5.06 18.12
C GLY A 44 9.39 -4.05 17.41
N LEU A 45 9.22 -4.15 16.08
CA LEU A 45 8.36 -3.24 15.32
C LEU A 45 6.88 -3.37 15.74
N THR A 46 6.42 -4.60 16.01
CA THR A 46 5.06 -4.83 16.54
C THR A 46 4.86 -4.11 17.87
N SER A 47 5.85 -4.18 18.78
CA SER A 47 5.79 -3.46 20.06
C SER A 47 5.77 -1.94 19.88
N ASP A 48 6.60 -1.42 18.99
CA ASP A 48 6.67 0.02 18.69
C ASP A 48 5.34 0.51 18.11
N PHE A 49 4.75 -0.23 17.17
CA PHE A 49 3.49 0.13 16.51
C PHE A 49 2.27 -0.05 17.41
N ALA A 50 2.32 -0.91 18.44
CA ALA A 50 1.25 -0.99 19.43
C ALA A 50 0.98 0.38 20.11
N HIS A 51 1.99 1.25 20.19
CA HIS A 51 1.88 2.60 20.75
C HIS A 51 1.62 3.69 19.69
N LEU A 52 2.12 3.52 18.48
CA LEU A 52 2.04 4.53 17.42
C LEU A 52 0.79 4.39 16.55
N ALA A 53 0.42 3.18 16.14
CA ALA A 53 -0.69 2.96 15.24
C ALA A 53 -2.05 3.52 15.75
N PRO A 54 -2.41 3.41 17.05
CA PRO A 54 -3.64 4.01 17.56
C PRO A 54 -3.74 5.53 17.37
N GLN A 55 -2.61 6.22 17.20
CA GLN A 55 -2.59 7.65 16.94
C GLN A 55 -3.17 8.02 15.56
N THR A 56 -3.30 7.05 14.65
CA THR A 56 -3.91 7.26 13.34
C THR A 56 -5.44 7.26 13.36
N ILE A 57 -6.05 6.96 14.50
CA ILE A 57 -7.50 6.93 14.65
C ILE A 57 -7.94 8.09 15.52
N ARG A 58 -8.98 8.81 15.11
CA ARG A 58 -9.64 9.84 15.90
C ARG A 58 -11.13 9.53 16.03
N PRO A 59 -11.75 9.90 17.16
CA PRO A 59 -13.20 9.82 17.30
C PRO A 59 -13.89 10.76 16.34
N ALA A 60 -15.16 10.47 16.03
CA ALA A 60 -16.03 11.37 15.27
C ALA A 60 -15.99 12.79 15.85
N GLN A 61 -15.85 13.79 14.98
CA GLN A 61 -15.74 15.19 15.38
C GLN A 61 -16.28 16.13 14.30
N GLY A 62 -17.14 17.07 14.71
CA GLY A 62 -17.67 18.12 13.85
C GLY A 62 -18.38 17.55 12.62
N TYR A 63 -17.89 17.89 11.44
CA TYR A 63 -18.42 17.41 10.16
C TYR A 63 -18.22 15.90 9.96
N ILE A 64 -17.13 15.32 10.50
CA ILE A 64 -16.81 13.91 10.35
C ILE A 64 -17.64 13.09 11.34
N ARG A 65 -18.57 12.31 10.81
CA ARG A 65 -19.61 11.59 11.60
C ARG A 65 -19.17 10.25 12.16
N TYR A 66 -18.04 9.74 11.71
CA TYR A 66 -17.51 8.43 12.09
C TYR A 66 -16.10 8.59 12.67
N PRO A 67 -15.59 7.59 13.42
CA PRO A 67 -14.16 7.52 13.68
C PRO A 67 -13.38 7.62 12.38
N TYR A 68 -12.32 8.40 12.36
CA TYR A 68 -11.62 8.70 11.12
C TYR A 68 -10.12 8.49 11.20
N LEU A 69 -9.55 8.20 10.04
CA LEU A 69 -8.14 7.92 9.85
C LEU A 69 -7.39 9.20 9.46
N LEU A 70 -6.20 9.37 10.03
CA LEU A 70 -5.27 10.44 9.66
C LEU A 70 -3.82 9.96 9.80
N PRO A 71 -2.85 10.60 9.11
CA PRO A 71 -1.44 10.20 9.20
C PRO A 71 -0.83 10.32 10.59
N ALA A 72 -1.47 11.02 11.53
CA ALA A 72 -0.95 11.37 12.87
C ALA A 72 0.28 12.31 12.83
N GLY A 73 0.96 12.47 13.94
CA GLY A 73 2.05 13.41 14.03
C GLY A 73 1.58 14.85 13.78
N TYR A 74 2.13 15.51 12.78
CA TYR A 74 1.78 16.89 12.46
C TYR A 74 0.50 17.02 11.58
N TYR A 75 -0.03 15.92 11.05
CA TYR A 75 -1.29 15.92 10.31
C TYR A 75 -2.51 15.89 11.23
N THR A 76 -3.51 16.69 10.90
CA THR A 76 -4.79 16.78 11.62
C THR A 76 -6.00 16.45 10.74
N GLN A 77 -5.78 16.23 9.45
CA GLN A 77 -6.80 16.03 8.44
C GLN A 77 -6.90 14.56 8.05
N MET A 78 -8.09 14.13 7.63
CA MET A 78 -8.30 12.87 6.93
C MET A 78 -8.02 13.08 5.45
N TRP A 79 -7.06 12.35 4.92
CA TRP A 79 -6.68 12.39 3.50
C TRP A 79 -7.21 11.18 2.74
N ASP A 80 -7.27 11.30 1.41
CA ASP A 80 -7.78 10.26 0.52
C ASP A 80 -6.88 9.03 0.47
N TRP A 81 -5.70 9.06 -0.16
CA TRP A 81 -4.88 7.86 -0.29
C TRP A 81 -4.19 7.44 1.01
N ASP A 82 -3.85 8.40 1.91
CA ASP A 82 -3.35 8.08 3.25
C ASP A 82 -4.34 7.23 4.02
N GLY A 83 -5.60 7.69 4.06
CA GLY A 83 -6.67 6.96 4.75
C GLY A 83 -6.92 5.58 4.14
N PHE A 84 -6.75 5.42 2.82
CA PHE A 84 -6.80 4.12 2.17
C PHE A 84 -5.70 3.18 2.68
N PHE A 85 -4.44 3.61 2.68
CA PHE A 85 -3.32 2.77 3.13
C PHE A 85 -3.37 2.47 4.63
N ILE A 86 -3.69 3.47 5.46
CA ILE A 86 -3.86 3.29 6.90
C ILE A 86 -5.01 2.32 7.18
N GLY A 87 -6.14 2.49 6.51
CA GLY A 87 -7.30 1.62 6.67
C GLY A 87 -7.06 0.20 6.17
N ALA A 88 -6.25 0.04 5.11
CA ALA A 88 -5.82 -1.27 4.63
C ALA A 88 -4.95 -1.99 5.66
N HIS A 89 -4.00 -1.30 6.29
CA HIS A 89 -3.22 -1.83 7.42
C HIS A 89 -4.14 -2.32 8.54
N TRP A 90 -5.05 -1.49 9.05
CA TRP A 90 -5.95 -1.87 10.13
C TRP A 90 -6.81 -3.08 9.77
N ALA A 91 -7.37 -3.10 8.56
CA ALA A 91 -8.15 -4.24 8.07
C ALA A 91 -7.34 -5.54 7.97
N ASN A 92 -6.04 -5.43 7.65
CA ASN A 92 -5.13 -6.57 7.54
C ASN A 92 -4.69 -7.10 8.91
N GLN A 93 -4.54 -6.23 9.91
CA GLN A 93 -4.17 -6.62 11.28
C GLN A 93 -5.33 -7.30 12.01
N ASP A 94 -6.54 -6.74 11.92
CA ASP A 94 -7.77 -7.36 12.44
C ASP A 94 -8.93 -7.09 11.47
N PRO A 95 -9.58 -8.14 10.91
CA PRO A 95 -10.74 -7.96 10.04
C PRO A 95 -11.86 -7.09 10.64
N ALA A 96 -12.04 -7.06 11.96
CA ALA A 96 -13.02 -6.20 12.63
C ALA A 96 -12.67 -4.71 12.53
N ASP A 97 -11.40 -4.38 12.37
CA ASP A 97 -10.90 -3.00 12.23
C ASP A 97 -11.02 -2.45 10.80
N ALA A 98 -11.43 -3.28 9.84
CA ALA A 98 -11.88 -2.81 8.53
C ALA A 98 -13.06 -1.82 8.62
N LYS A 99 -13.73 -1.74 9.79
CA LYS A 99 -14.72 -0.69 10.10
C LYS A 99 -14.14 0.73 9.89
N PHE A 100 -12.87 0.96 10.18
CA PHE A 100 -12.25 2.28 9.99
C PHE A 100 -12.09 2.62 8.51
N LEU A 101 -11.76 1.63 7.67
CA LEU A 101 -11.72 1.82 6.22
C LEU A 101 -13.14 2.03 5.64
N ARG A 102 -14.15 1.30 6.14
CA ARG A 102 -15.56 1.55 5.81
C ARG A 102 -15.96 2.98 6.17
N ASP A 103 -15.62 3.44 7.35
CA ASP A 103 -15.98 4.76 7.87
C ASP A 103 -15.29 5.89 7.09
N TRP A 104 -14.06 5.62 6.61
CA TRP A 104 -13.36 6.48 5.66
C TRP A 104 -14.14 6.58 4.32
N VAL A 105 -14.57 5.46 3.75
CA VAL A 105 -15.39 5.44 2.52
C VAL A 105 -16.69 6.22 2.71
N LEU A 106 -17.40 5.98 3.81
CA LEU A 106 -18.65 6.69 4.11
C LEU A 106 -18.44 8.20 4.24
N SER A 107 -17.35 8.62 4.89
CA SER A 107 -17.04 10.04 5.06
C SER A 107 -16.81 10.74 3.73
N PHE A 108 -16.04 10.14 2.80
CA PHE A 108 -15.84 10.69 1.46
C PHE A 108 -17.12 10.64 0.60
N ALA A 109 -17.85 9.54 0.62
CA ALA A 109 -19.08 9.38 -0.15
C ALA A 109 -20.17 10.38 0.28
N PHE A 110 -20.30 10.65 1.58
CA PHE A 110 -21.24 11.66 2.09
C PHE A 110 -20.78 13.13 1.89
N SER A 111 -19.51 13.33 1.62
CA SER A 111 -18.93 14.65 1.35
C SER A 111 -18.97 15.03 -0.13
N ALA A 112 -19.47 14.15 -1.00
CA ALA A 112 -19.57 14.43 -2.42
C ALA A 112 -20.63 15.48 -2.73
N ASP A 113 -20.24 16.48 -3.52
CA ASP A 113 -21.15 17.47 -4.10
C ASP A 113 -22.18 16.80 -5.04
N PRO A 114 -23.27 17.49 -5.39
CA PRO A 114 -24.28 16.95 -6.32
C PRO A 114 -23.71 16.53 -7.69
N ASP A 115 -22.64 17.18 -8.16
CA ASP A 115 -21.94 16.84 -9.41
C ASP A 115 -20.95 15.67 -9.26
N GLY A 116 -20.68 15.24 -8.03
CA GLY A 116 -19.75 14.17 -7.69
C GLY A 116 -18.35 14.64 -7.31
N TYR A 117 -18.08 15.95 -7.28
CA TYR A 117 -16.82 16.43 -6.74
C TYR A 117 -16.70 16.07 -5.24
N VAL A 118 -15.55 15.62 -4.85
CA VAL A 118 -15.16 15.48 -3.44
C VAL A 118 -13.68 15.83 -3.30
N ALA A 119 -13.36 16.69 -2.32
CA ALA A 119 -11.97 17.06 -2.04
C ALA A 119 -11.16 15.86 -1.53
N GLY A 120 -9.86 15.82 -1.83
CA GLY A 120 -8.95 14.78 -1.33
C GLY A 120 -8.66 14.86 0.18
N CYS A 121 -9.23 15.85 0.88
CA CYS A 121 -9.03 16.09 2.30
C CYS A 121 -10.34 16.50 2.97
N ILE A 122 -10.64 15.90 4.13
CA ILE A 122 -11.79 16.25 4.98
C ILE A 122 -11.28 16.59 6.37
N THR A 123 -11.80 17.68 6.94
CA THR A 123 -11.50 18.14 8.29
C THR A 123 -12.75 18.11 9.17
N PRO A 124 -12.64 18.27 10.48
CA PRO A 124 -13.81 18.47 11.34
C PRO A 124 -14.70 19.66 10.99
N GLN A 125 -14.20 20.60 10.18
CA GLN A 125 -14.96 21.76 9.66
C GLN A 125 -15.62 21.46 8.30
N GLY A 126 -15.26 20.36 7.65
CA GLY A 126 -15.81 19.92 6.36
C GLY A 126 -14.74 19.60 5.32
N PRO A 127 -15.17 19.28 4.08
CA PRO A 127 -14.26 19.06 2.96
C PRO A 127 -13.40 20.30 2.70
N ARG A 128 -12.11 20.09 2.45
CA ARG A 128 -11.16 21.17 2.25
C ARG A 128 -10.40 20.98 0.94
N PRO A 129 -10.74 21.71 -0.12
CA PRO A 129 -9.95 21.71 -1.34
C PRO A 129 -8.62 22.40 -1.05
N LEU A 130 -7.55 21.59 -0.95
CA LEU A 130 -6.18 22.07 -0.83
C LEU A 130 -5.55 22.09 -2.22
N PHE A 131 -4.63 23.05 -2.44
CA PHE A 131 -3.85 23.16 -3.68
C PHE A 131 -4.70 23.34 -4.97
N GLY A 132 -5.90 23.90 -4.85
CA GLY A 132 -6.89 23.99 -5.92
C GLY A 132 -8.03 22.99 -5.77
N LYS A 133 -8.94 22.98 -6.73
CA LYS A 133 -10.13 22.10 -6.71
C LYS A 133 -9.78 20.72 -7.28
N PHE A 134 -8.82 20.00 -6.68
CA PHE A 134 -8.52 18.64 -7.07
C PHE A 134 -9.47 17.65 -6.41
N ALA A 135 -10.04 16.75 -7.22
CA ALA A 135 -10.85 15.67 -6.71
C ALA A 135 -9.98 14.61 -6.01
N MET A 136 -10.56 13.92 -5.02
CA MET A 136 -9.90 12.80 -4.35
C MET A 136 -9.35 11.78 -5.36
N LYS A 137 -8.25 11.12 -4.98
CA LYS A 137 -7.62 10.08 -5.80
C LYS A 137 -8.50 8.82 -5.91
N PRO A 138 -8.34 7.97 -6.95
CA PRO A 138 -9.24 6.84 -7.24
C PRO A 138 -8.97 5.63 -6.34
N PHE A 139 -9.28 5.76 -5.05
CA PHE A 139 -9.14 4.70 -4.04
C PHE A 139 -10.45 4.38 -3.31
N LEU A 140 -11.54 5.11 -3.60
CA LEU A 140 -12.79 4.97 -2.85
C LEU A 140 -13.42 3.59 -3.00
N ALA A 141 -13.61 3.12 -4.24
CA ALA A 141 -14.18 1.80 -4.49
C ALA A 141 -13.22 0.67 -4.11
N GLN A 142 -11.91 0.87 -4.27
CA GLN A 142 -10.90 -0.08 -3.81
C GLN A 142 -10.98 -0.25 -2.28
N GLY A 143 -11.07 0.86 -1.53
CA GLY A 143 -11.26 0.83 -0.08
C GLY A 143 -12.60 0.20 0.32
N ALA A 144 -13.67 0.51 -0.41
CA ALA A 144 -14.98 -0.08 -0.17
C ALA A 144 -14.99 -1.61 -0.37
N LEU A 145 -14.31 -2.09 -1.41
CA LEU A 145 -14.19 -3.52 -1.68
C LEU A 145 -13.39 -4.22 -0.58
N LEU A 146 -12.22 -3.67 -0.23
CA LEU A 146 -11.36 -4.21 0.81
C LEU A 146 -12.07 -4.26 2.16
N ALA A 147 -12.71 -3.16 2.58
CA ALA A 147 -13.47 -3.11 3.83
C ALA A 147 -14.59 -4.15 3.85
N SER A 148 -15.36 -4.26 2.75
CA SER A 148 -16.46 -5.21 2.66
C SER A 148 -16.01 -6.67 2.68
N GLN A 149 -14.86 -6.97 2.08
CA GLN A 149 -14.26 -8.31 2.09
C GLN A 149 -13.88 -8.74 3.50
N HIS A 150 -13.20 -7.87 4.26
CA HIS A 150 -12.79 -8.16 5.65
C HIS A 150 -13.98 -8.22 6.61
N LEU A 151 -14.96 -7.31 6.48
CA LEU A 151 -16.17 -7.29 7.31
C LEU A 151 -17.18 -8.37 6.92
N HIS A 152 -17.02 -9.05 5.77
CA HIS A 152 -18.00 -9.95 5.18
C HIS A 152 -19.39 -9.32 5.03
N ASP A 153 -19.45 -7.99 4.85
CA ASP A 153 -20.69 -7.22 4.72
C ASP A 153 -20.57 -6.22 3.56
N TYR A 154 -21.54 -6.24 2.66
CA TYR A 154 -21.68 -5.34 1.51
C TYR A 154 -22.94 -4.46 1.63
N SER A 155 -23.79 -4.69 2.61
CA SER A 155 -25.10 -4.04 2.74
C SER A 155 -25.01 -2.53 2.93
N TRP A 156 -23.98 -2.08 3.63
CA TRP A 156 -23.70 -0.67 3.92
C TRP A 156 -23.39 0.17 2.67
N LEU A 157 -23.09 -0.47 1.55
CA LEU A 157 -22.78 0.21 0.28
C LEU A 157 -24.03 0.71 -0.45
N ARG A 158 -25.21 0.06 -0.27
CA ARG A 158 -26.42 0.44 -1.01
C ARG A 158 -26.81 1.91 -0.88
N PRO A 159 -26.79 2.52 0.32
CA PRO A 159 -27.12 3.94 0.48
C PRO A 159 -26.12 4.88 -0.18
N VAL A 160 -24.84 4.49 -0.29
CA VAL A 160 -23.75 5.33 -0.83
C VAL A 160 -23.41 5.01 -2.27
N TRP A 161 -23.96 3.95 -2.85
CA TRP A 161 -23.70 3.54 -4.22
C TRP A 161 -23.90 4.66 -5.25
N PRO A 162 -25.01 5.43 -5.22
CA PRO A 162 -25.19 6.56 -6.14
C PRO A 162 -24.12 7.65 -5.98
N ALA A 163 -23.63 7.89 -4.77
CA ALA A 163 -22.55 8.85 -4.54
C ALA A 163 -21.22 8.36 -5.13
N MET A 164 -20.87 7.10 -4.92
CA MET A 164 -19.68 6.49 -5.51
C MET A 164 -19.70 6.56 -7.04
N GLN A 165 -20.86 6.31 -7.65
CA GLN A 165 -21.03 6.43 -9.10
C GLN A 165 -20.82 7.87 -9.58
N ARG A 166 -21.35 8.87 -8.86
CA ARG A 166 -21.17 10.29 -9.22
C ARG A 166 -19.72 10.72 -9.08
N ILE A 167 -19.03 10.31 -8.02
CA ILE A 167 -17.60 10.60 -7.79
C ILE A 167 -16.75 10.07 -8.95
N LEU A 168 -16.97 8.82 -9.34
CA LEU A 168 -16.25 8.23 -10.47
C LEU A 168 -16.59 8.91 -11.80
N SER A 169 -17.83 9.31 -11.99
CA SER A 169 -18.28 10.05 -13.19
C SER A 169 -17.67 11.45 -13.26
N TYR A 170 -17.65 12.19 -12.16
CA TYR A 170 -16.98 13.48 -12.05
C TYR A 170 -15.51 13.37 -12.43
N ARG A 171 -14.82 12.41 -11.83
CA ARG A 171 -13.42 12.15 -12.10
C ARG A 171 -13.17 11.84 -13.59
N LYS A 172 -14.03 11.01 -14.20
CA LYS A 172 -13.96 10.71 -15.63
C LYS A 172 -14.16 11.97 -16.50
N SER A 173 -15.09 12.85 -16.13
CA SER A 173 -15.34 14.08 -16.89
C SER A 173 -14.22 15.10 -16.80
N THR A 174 -13.39 15.05 -15.73
CA THR A 174 -12.35 16.05 -15.44
C THR A 174 -10.93 15.56 -15.67
N GLN A 175 -10.67 14.25 -15.61
CA GLN A 175 -9.31 13.70 -15.61
C GLN A 175 -9.11 12.53 -16.60
N PHE A 176 -10.03 12.30 -17.52
CA PHE A 176 -9.91 11.30 -18.59
C PHE A 176 -9.82 11.97 -19.94
N ASP A 177 -8.85 11.58 -20.76
CA ASP A 177 -8.72 12.04 -22.14
C ASP A 177 -9.20 10.95 -23.10
N PRO A 178 -10.37 11.13 -23.76
CA PRO A 178 -10.93 10.12 -24.66
C PRO A 178 -10.10 9.91 -25.94
N ARG A 179 -9.26 10.87 -26.34
CA ARG A 179 -8.37 10.75 -27.50
C ARG A 179 -7.32 9.65 -27.28
N TRP A 180 -6.84 9.55 -26.03
CA TRP A 180 -5.81 8.59 -25.65
C TRP A 180 -6.38 7.35 -24.92
N GLY A 181 -7.61 7.45 -24.41
CA GLY A 181 -8.21 6.43 -23.55
C GLY A 181 -7.54 6.31 -22.18
N LEU A 182 -6.85 7.35 -21.74
CA LEU A 182 -6.00 7.38 -20.56
C LEU A 182 -6.45 8.46 -19.57
N TRP A 183 -5.98 8.28 -18.34
CA TRP A 183 -6.18 9.26 -17.27
C TRP A 183 -4.92 10.11 -17.09
N PHE A 184 -5.14 11.34 -16.59
CA PHE A 184 -4.08 12.31 -16.45
C PHE A 184 -4.11 13.02 -15.10
N TRP A 185 -2.96 13.55 -14.71
CA TRP A 185 -2.81 14.53 -13.67
C TRP A 185 -2.56 15.90 -14.30
N ASP A 186 -3.21 16.93 -13.75
CA ASP A 186 -2.95 18.31 -14.19
C ASP A 186 -1.56 18.78 -13.79
N ASN A 187 -1.07 18.30 -12.64
CA ASN A 187 0.27 18.53 -12.13
C ASN A 187 0.63 17.47 -11.06
N ALA A 188 1.86 17.53 -10.54
CA ALA A 188 2.35 16.60 -9.53
C ALA A 188 1.57 16.67 -8.21
N MET A 189 1.17 17.87 -7.76
CA MET A 189 0.37 18.04 -6.53
C MET A 189 -0.93 17.25 -6.54
N GLN A 190 -1.60 17.17 -7.68
CA GLN A 190 -2.84 16.42 -7.82
C GLN A 190 -2.63 14.92 -7.64
N SER A 191 -1.45 14.40 -7.97
CA SER A 191 -1.11 12.98 -7.82
C SER A 191 -0.88 12.57 -6.36
N GLY A 192 -0.49 13.51 -5.49
CA GLY A 192 -0.01 13.29 -4.13
C GLY A 192 1.50 12.99 -4.05
N ALA A 193 2.17 12.83 -5.18
CA ALA A 193 3.63 12.83 -5.27
C ALA A 193 4.08 14.23 -5.70
N ASP A 194 4.07 15.15 -4.77
CA ASP A 194 3.93 16.61 -4.92
C ASP A 194 4.89 17.30 -5.90
N ASN A 195 6.08 16.77 -6.09
CA ASN A 195 7.07 17.29 -7.03
C ASN A 195 7.66 16.22 -7.96
N ASN A 196 6.95 15.10 -8.18
CA ASN A 196 7.41 14.01 -9.02
C ASN A 196 7.83 14.52 -10.41
N ALA A 197 9.10 14.37 -10.77
CA ALA A 197 9.68 14.81 -12.03
C ALA A 197 9.05 14.16 -13.28
N ALA A 198 8.43 12.98 -13.12
CA ALA A 198 7.68 12.34 -14.20
C ALA A 198 6.32 13.02 -14.50
N LEU A 199 5.95 14.07 -13.75
CA LEU A 199 4.74 14.86 -13.89
C LEU A 199 5.11 16.34 -14.06
N SER A 200 4.17 17.16 -14.53
CA SER A 200 4.38 18.61 -14.55
C SER A 200 4.39 19.16 -13.12
N ASN A 201 5.37 20.00 -12.81
CA ASN A 201 5.48 20.71 -11.52
C ASN A 201 4.96 22.15 -11.61
N ASP A 202 4.74 22.67 -12.81
CA ASP A 202 4.22 24.02 -12.99
C ASP A 202 2.69 24.01 -12.83
N PRO A 203 2.15 24.64 -11.79
CA PRO A 203 0.69 24.78 -11.62
C PRO A 203 0.02 25.55 -12.74
N GLY A 204 0.78 26.33 -13.52
CA GLY A 204 0.33 27.05 -14.71
C GLY A 204 0.48 26.23 -16.00
N ASP A 205 1.25 25.16 -15.99
CA ASP A 205 1.40 24.28 -17.16
C ASP A 205 0.17 23.41 -17.33
N ARG A 206 -0.70 23.85 -18.23
CA ARG A 206 -1.91 23.11 -18.61
C ARG A 206 -1.63 21.89 -19.49
N SER A 207 -0.39 21.58 -19.81
CA SER A 207 0.00 20.34 -20.47
C SER A 207 -0.03 19.19 -19.45
N ALA A 208 -1.22 18.79 -19.07
CA ALA A 208 -1.44 17.65 -18.20
C ALA A 208 -0.70 16.42 -18.73
N ILE A 209 -0.27 15.58 -17.82
CA ILE A 209 0.49 14.35 -18.12
C ILE A 209 -0.45 13.15 -18.09
N LEU A 210 -0.54 12.44 -19.22
CA LEU A 210 -1.15 11.09 -19.27
C LEU A 210 -0.30 10.18 -18.39
N ALA A 211 -0.84 9.85 -17.22
CA ALA A 211 -0.05 9.27 -16.16
C ALA A 211 -0.31 7.76 -16.01
N VAL A 212 0.76 7.01 -15.81
CA VAL A 212 0.74 5.56 -15.58
C VAL A 212 -0.08 5.24 -14.34
N ASP A 213 0.24 5.84 -13.20
CA ASP A 213 -0.43 5.63 -11.92
C ASP A 213 -1.91 6.07 -11.96
N ALA A 214 -2.22 7.25 -12.50
CA ALA A 214 -3.60 7.72 -12.65
C ALA A 214 -4.45 6.72 -13.44
N SER A 215 -3.91 6.20 -14.54
CA SER A 215 -4.61 5.24 -15.41
C SER A 215 -4.78 3.89 -14.74
N VAL A 216 -3.77 3.38 -14.03
CA VAL A 216 -3.86 2.10 -13.31
C VAL A 216 -4.81 2.21 -12.13
N PHE A 217 -4.71 3.24 -11.30
CA PHE A 217 -5.60 3.40 -10.16
C PHE A 217 -7.06 3.61 -10.59
N ALA A 218 -7.31 4.32 -11.70
CA ALA A 218 -8.66 4.43 -12.27
C ALA A 218 -9.16 3.09 -12.85
N MET A 219 -8.32 2.31 -13.49
CA MET A 219 -8.66 0.96 -13.94
C MET A 219 -9.05 0.07 -12.74
N ARG A 220 -8.26 0.12 -11.67
CA ARG A 220 -8.54 -0.61 -10.43
C ARG A 220 -9.84 -0.16 -9.77
N GLU A 221 -10.14 1.14 -9.80
CA GLU A 221 -11.40 1.70 -9.30
C GLU A 221 -12.60 1.13 -10.08
N TYR A 222 -12.49 1.00 -11.41
CA TYR A 222 -13.51 0.33 -12.22
C TYR A 222 -13.65 -1.16 -11.89
N LEU A 223 -12.54 -1.87 -11.69
CA LEU A 223 -12.59 -3.29 -11.30
C LEU A 223 -13.26 -3.45 -9.92
N ALA A 224 -12.92 -2.61 -8.96
CA ALA A 224 -13.54 -2.61 -7.64
C ALA A 224 -15.05 -2.30 -7.74
N MET A 225 -15.44 -1.28 -8.51
CA MET A 225 -16.86 -0.98 -8.75
C MET A 225 -17.60 -2.14 -9.41
N ALA A 226 -16.96 -2.86 -10.33
CA ALA A 226 -17.55 -4.04 -10.95
C ALA A 226 -17.77 -5.18 -9.93
N ALA A 227 -16.75 -5.47 -9.11
CA ALA A 227 -16.85 -6.50 -8.07
C ALA A 227 -17.92 -6.17 -7.01
N LEU A 228 -17.99 -4.90 -6.60
CA LEU A 228 -19.02 -4.42 -5.68
C LEU A 228 -20.42 -4.48 -6.29
N ALA A 229 -20.58 -4.11 -7.58
CA ALA A 229 -21.85 -4.18 -8.29
C ALA A 229 -22.39 -5.61 -8.36
N ASP A 230 -21.53 -6.62 -8.59
CA ASP A 230 -21.92 -8.02 -8.53
C ASP A 230 -22.48 -8.40 -7.16
N ARG A 231 -21.82 -7.99 -6.09
CA ARG A 231 -22.25 -8.25 -4.70
C ARG A 231 -23.55 -7.55 -4.32
N LEU A 232 -23.87 -6.47 -5.00
CA LEU A 232 -25.09 -5.69 -4.78
C LEU A 232 -26.24 -6.07 -5.73
N ASP A 233 -26.06 -7.04 -6.61
CA ASP A 233 -27.04 -7.42 -7.64
C ASP A 233 -27.32 -6.28 -8.66
N TYR A 234 -26.27 -5.61 -9.14
CA TYR A 234 -26.32 -4.60 -10.19
C TYR A 234 -25.57 -5.05 -11.45
N PRO A 235 -26.04 -6.11 -12.17
CA PRO A 235 -25.28 -6.74 -13.24
C PRO A 235 -24.97 -5.80 -14.41
N ALA A 236 -25.86 -4.85 -14.73
CA ALA A 236 -25.63 -3.85 -15.78
C ALA A 236 -24.46 -2.91 -15.43
N ASP A 237 -24.36 -2.50 -14.17
CA ASP A 237 -23.25 -1.68 -13.68
C ASP A 237 -21.95 -2.50 -13.69
N ALA A 238 -21.98 -3.73 -13.21
CA ALA A 238 -20.82 -4.63 -13.20
C ALA A 238 -20.25 -4.80 -14.61
N HIS A 239 -21.11 -5.11 -15.58
CA HIS A 239 -20.70 -5.24 -16.98
C HIS A 239 -20.10 -3.95 -17.53
N ARG A 240 -20.74 -2.80 -17.31
CA ARG A 240 -20.28 -1.50 -17.76
C ARG A 240 -18.89 -1.18 -17.19
N TYR A 241 -18.65 -1.40 -15.89
CA TYR A 241 -17.37 -1.11 -15.27
C TYR A 241 -16.26 -2.05 -15.73
N ARG A 242 -16.54 -3.34 -15.97
CA ARG A 242 -15.58 -4.25 -16.59
C ARG A 242 -15.15 -3.80 -17.97
N LEU A 243 -16.08 -3.34 -18.81
CA LEU A 243 -15.73 -2.78 -20.12
C LEU A 243 -14.84 -1.55 -20.01
N GLN A 244 -15.10 -0.67 -19.05
CA GLN A 244 -14.27 0.51 -18.82
C GLN A 244 -12.88 0.13 -18.31
N ALA A 245 -12.77 -0.82 -17.40
CA ALA A 245 -11.48 -1.34 -16.93
C ALA A 245 -10.68 -1.98 -18.07
N ALA A 246 -11.31 -2.81 -18.90
CA ALA A 246 -10.66 -3.46 -20.04
C ALA A 246 -10.18 -2.44 -21.08
N ALA A 247 -10.96 -1.42 -21.38
CA ALA A 247 -10.57 -0.33 -22.28
C ALA A 247 -9.37 0.46 -21.73
N THR A 248 -9.38 0.79 -20.43
CA THR A 248 -8.28 1.49 -19.79
C THR A 248 -7.01 0.61 -19.76
N ARG A 249 -7.14 -0.69 -19.44
CA ARG A 249 -6.03 -1.65 -19.50
C ARG A 249 -5.40 -1.68 -20.90
N HIS A 250 -6.21 -1.76 -21.93
CA HIS A 250 -5.74 -1.77 -23.32
C HIS A 250 -4.98 -0.46 -23.64
N ALA A 251 -5.50 0.68 -23.24
CA ALA A 251 -4.85 1.96 -23.46
C ALA A 251 -3.50 2.06 -22.71
N ILE A 252 -3.41 1.60 -21.46
CA ILE A 252 -2.16 1.55 -20.71
C ILE A 252 -1.10 0.73 -21.48
N LEU A 253 -1.46 -0.47 -21.93
CA LEU A 253 -0.53 -1.36 -22.62
C LEU A 253 -0.09 -0.83 -23.99
N THR A 254 -0.96 -0.15 -24.71
CA THR A 254 -0.68 0.32 -26.08
C THR A 254 -0.06 1.72 -26.12
N GLN A 255 -0.32 2.55 -25.09
CA GLN A 255 0.08 3.95 -25.10
C GLN A 255 1.20 4.27 -24.11
N LEU A 256 1.30 3.55 -22.97
CA LEU A 256 2.25 3.89 -21.92
C LEU A 256 3.39 2.87 -21.77
N TRP A 257 3.29 1.68 -22.36
CA TRP A 257 4.37 0.71 -22.39
C TRP A 257 5.38 1.08 -23.49
N SER A 258 6.66 1.23 -23.13
CA SER A 258 7.77 1.39 -24.05
C SER A 258 8.52 0.06 -24.25
N PRO A 259 8.26 -0.70 -25.33
CA PRO A 259 8.96 -1.97 -25.56
C PRO A 259 10.47 -1.79 -25.74
N ARG A 260 10.89 -0.64 -26.28
CA ARG A 260 12.30 -0.28 -26.51
C ARG A 260 13.03 -0.15 -25.17
N GLU A 261 12.45 0.60 -24.24
CA GLU A 261 13.04 0.86 -22.94
C GLU A 261 12.68 -0.19 -21.91
N ALA A 262 11.68 -1.05 -22.21
CA ALA A 262 11.13 -2.07 -21.33
C ALA A 262 10.64 -1.49 -19.99
N VAL A 263 9.90 -0.37 -20.05
CA VAL A 263 9.34 0.31 -18.88
C VAL A 263 8.06 1.05 -19.27
N PHE A 264 7.15 1.23 -18.30
CA PHE A 264 6.02 2.14 -18.46
C PHE A 264 6.46 3.57 -18.21
N LEU A 265 6.10 4.45 -19.15
CA LEU A 265 6.44 5.88 -19.12
C LEU A 265 5.18 6.72 -19.30
N ASN A 266 5.18 7.89 -18.71
CA ASN A 266 4.16 8.89 -18.91
C ASN A 266 4.26 9.54 -20.30
N ARG A 267 3.19 10.22 -20.72
CA ARG A 267 3.19 11.03 -21.95
C ARG A 267 2.60 12.40 -21.71
N ARG A 268 3.10 13.37 -22.43
CA ARG A 268 2.46 14.69 -22.50
C ARG A 268 1.09 14.54 -23.18
N ARG A 269 0.07 15.10 -22.55
CA ARG A 269 -1.31 14.99 -23.04
C ARG A 269 -1.54 15.73 -24.36
N ASP A 270 -0.89 16.89 -24.56
CA ASP A 270 -1.09 17.76 -25.71
C ASP A 270 -0.62 17.12 -27.03
N ASN A 271 0.57 16.51 -27.02
CA ASN A 271 1.24 16.02 -28.22
C ASN A 271 1.65 14.55 -28.19
N GLY A 272 1.49 13.86 -27.04
CA GLY A 272 1.81 12.44 -26.87
C GLY A 272 3.30 12.12 -26.80
N THR A 273 4.18 13.10 -26.62
CA THR A 273 5.62 12.85 -26.45
C THR A 273 5.88 12.12 -25.12
N TRP A 274 6.89 11.24 -25.13
CA TRP A 274 7.28 10.50 -23.94
C TRP A 274 7.91 11.41 -22.87
N VAL A 275 7.60 11.13 -21.62
CA VAL A 275 8.32 11.65 -20.45
C VAL A 275 9.24 10.53 -19.97
N HIS A 276 10.55 10.70 -20.16
CA HIS A 276 11.53 9.63 -19.94
C HIS A 276 11.97 9.47 -18.47
N SER A 277 11.39 10.21 -17.55
CA SER A 277 11.63 10.06 -16.10
C SER A 277 11.03 8.75 -15.57
N ILE A 278 11.88 7.85 -15.09
CA ILE A 278 11.44 6.60 -14.42
C ILE A 278 11.25 6.92 -12.94
N SER A 279 10.03 6.75 -12.45
CA SER A 279 9.67 6.97 -11.05
C SER A 279 8.94 5.75 -10.49
N TRP A 280 8.63 5.78 -9.21
CA TRP A 280 7.84 4.74 -8.54
C TRP A 280 6.57 4.36 -9.32
N SER A 281 5.93 5.35 -9.94
CA SER A 281 4.68 5.13 -10.67
C SER A 281 4.84 4.25 -11.91
N SER A 282 6.04 4.16 -12.48
CA SER A 282 6.34 3.29 -13.62
C SER A 282 6.07 1.81 -13.36
N PHE A 283 6.13 1.37 -12.09
CA PHE A 283 5.97 -0.04 -11.70
C PHE A 283 4.55 -0.41 -11.27
N VAL A 284 3.69 0.57 -11.03
CA VAL A 284 2.30 0.37 -10.60
C VAL A 284 1.49 -0.59 -11.50
N PRO A 285 1.65 -0.62 -12.84
CA PRO A 285 0.95 -1.58 -13.69
C PRO A 285 1.24 -3.05 -13.38
N LEU A 286 2.39 -3.33 -12.77
CA LEU A 286 2.80 -4.69 -12.44
C LEU A 286 2.03 -5.26 -11.24
N ILE A 287 1.40 -4.44 -10.41
CA ILE A 287 0.55 -4.86 -9.30
C ILE A 287 -0.59 -5.77 -9.79
N ASP A 288 -1.17 -5.44 -10.92
CA ASP A 288 -2.27 -6.19 -11.53
C ASP A 288 -1.83 -7.16 -12.64
N GLY A 289 -0.52 -7.34 -12.82
CA GLY A 289 -0.01 -8.28 -13.81
C GLY A 289 -0.28 -7.86 -15.25
N LEU A 290 -0.21 -6.58 -15.57
CA LEU A 290 -0.52 -6.07 -16.90
C LEU A 290 0.41 -6.61 -17.98
N LEU A 291 1.65 -6.95 -17.63
CA LEU A 291 2.63 -7.53 -18.55
C LEU A 291 2.72 -9.06 -18.42
N PRO A 292 3.06 -9.76 -19.50
CA PRO A 292 3.47 -11.16 -19.44
C PRO A 292 4.63 -11.33 -18.45
N PRO A 293 4.70 -12.46 -17.71
CA PRO A 293 5.69 -12.64 -16.64
C PRO A 293 7.13 -12.42 -17.06
N ASN A 294 7.51 -12.78 -18.27
CA ASN A 294 8.89 -12.58 -18.75
C ASN A 294 9.24 -11.10 -18.98
N GLU A 295 8.30 -10.33 -19.54
CA GLU A 295 8.47 -8.89 -19.75
C GLU A 295 8.49 -8.14 -18.42
N ALA A 296 7.59 -8.47 -17.52
CA ALA A 296 7.57 -7.90 -16.17
C ALA A 296 8.87 -8.18 -15.41
N ARG A 297 9.37 -9.43 -15.43
CA ARG A 297 10.66 -9.78 -14.81
C ARG A 297 11.84 -9.05 -15.46
N ARG A 298 11.79 -8.83 -16.79
CA ARG A 298 12.79 -8.03 -17.49
C ARG A 298 12.76 -6.58 -16.99
N MET A 299 11.61 -5.95 -16.93
CA MET A 299 11.44 -4.59 -16.40
C MET A 299 11.97 -4.45 -14.98
N ILE A 300 11.57 -5.38 -14.08
CA ILE A 300 12.03 -5.39 -12.70
C ILE A 300 13.57 -5.46 -12.62
N ARG A 301 14.21 -6.36 -13.38
CA ARG A 301 15.66 -6.48 -13.34
C ARG A 301 16.40 -5.29 -13.94
N LEU A 302 15.88 -4.73 -15.02
CA LEU A 302 16.56 -3.63 -15.72
C LEU A 302 16.47 -2.31 -14.96
N HIS A 303 15.35 -2.06 -14.28
CA HIS A 303 15.03 -0.76 -13.70
C HIS A 303 14.86 -0.81 -12.18
N MET A 304 13.89 -1.59 -11.67
CA MET A 304 13.58 -1.62 -10.24
C MET A 304 14.78 -2.09 -9.40
N LEU A 305 15.42 -3.18 -9.81
CA LEU A 305 16.57 -3.76 -9.11
C LEU A 305 17.93 -3.16 -9.50
N ASN A 306 17.94 -2.20 -10.39
CA ASN A 306 19.17 -1.55 -10.87
C ASN A 306 19.64 -0.49 -9.86
N PRO A 307 20.84 -0.62 -9.28
CA PRO A 307 21.35 0.36 -8.31
C PRO A 307 21.68 1.72 -8.94
N ALA A 308 21.90 1.78 -10.27
CA ALA A 308 22.05 3.03 -10.99
C ALA A 308 20.71 3.75 -11.25
N GLU A 309 19.59 3.10 -10.97
CA GLU A 309 18.25 3.64 -11.15
C GLU A 309 17.47 3.60 -9.84
N MET A 310 16.58 2.61 -9.66
CA MET A 310 15.63 2.63 -8.55
C MET A 310 16.15 2.02 -7.25
N ARG A 311 16.99 0.98 -7.30
CA ARG A 311 17.45 0.31 -6.09
C ARG A 311 18.49 1.15 -5.32
N SER A 312 18.25 1.33 -4.03
CA SER A 312 19.23 1.89 -3.09
C SER A 312 19.59 0.85 -2.01
N PRO A 313 20.56 1.12 -1.12
CA PRO A 313 20.80 0.27 0.03
C PRO A 313 19.62 0.20 1.01
N TYR A 314 18.74 1.20 1.00
CA TYR A 314 17.70 1.41 2.01
C TYR A 314 16.28 1.21 1.49
N GLY A 315 16.09 0.85 0.22
CA GLY A 315 14.80 0.65 -0.43
C GLY A 315 14.81 1.06 -1.90
N PHE A 316 13.63 1.30 -2.46
CA PHE A 316 13.51 1.82 -3.82
C PHE A 316 13.27 3.32 -3.81
N ARG A 317 13.99 4.02 -4.66
CA ARG A 317 13.89 5.47 -4.85
C ARG A 317 12.54 5.85 -5.45
N SER A 318 12.04 7.01 -5.12
CA SER A 318 10.82 7.55 -5.75
C SER A 318 11.06 8.04 -7.18
N LEU A 319 12.31 8.40 -7.52
CA LEU A 319 12.78 8.77 -8.85
C LEU A 319 14.11 8.08 -9.14
N SER A 320 14.32 7.65 -10.37
CA SER A 320 15.57 7.03 -10.81
C SER A 320 16.79 7.90 -10.51
N LYS A 321 17.86 7.29 -9.98
CA LYS A 321 19.13 7.97 -9.72
C LYS A 321 19.79 8.53 -10.99
N SER A 322 19.45 8.00 -12.15
CA SER A 322 19.92 8.49 -13.44
C SER A 322 19.17 9.72 -13.97
N ASP A 323 18.05 10.09 -13.32
CA ASP A 323 17.29 11.29 -13.69
C ASP A 323 18.07 12.55 -13.26
N PRO A 324 18.15 13.58 -14.10
CA PRO A 324 18.87 14.81 -13.76
C PRO A 324 18.28 15.58 -12.57
N GLU A 325 17.01 15.34 -12.25
CA GLU A 325 16.35 15.97 -11.10
C GLU A 325 16.46 15.15 -9.79
N TYR A 326 17.14 14.00 -9.84
CA TYR A 326 17.33 13.15 -8.66
C TYR A 326 18.09 13.88 -7.54
N ASN A 327 17.56 13.79 -6.33
CA ASN A 327 18.18 14.30 -5.11
C ASN A 327 17.60 13.63 -3.85
N ASN A 328 18.16 13.93 -2.66
CA ASN A 328 17.67 13.48 -1.36
C ASN A 328 17.54 14.67 -0.39
N GLU A 329 17.10 15.80 -0.88
CA GLU A 329 16.81 16.94 -0.02
C GLU A 329 15.57 16.66 0.85
N ALA A 330 15.55 17.18 2.09
CA ALA A 330 14.45 16.92 3.03
C ALA A 330 13.11 17.42 2.51
N ILE A 331 13.09 18.64 1.97
CA ILE A 331 11.92 19.21 1.31
C ILE A 331 12.37 20.04 0.12
N ILE A 332 11.64 19.86 -0.97
CA ILE A 332 11.67 20.79 -2.09
C ILE A 332 10.27 21.38 -2.22
N ASP A 333 10.21 22.70 -2.43
CA ASP A 333 8.96 23.36 -2.78
C ASP A 333 8.14 22.51 -3.78
N PRO A 334 6.83 22.25 -3.61
CA PRO A 334 6.00 23.01 -2.66
C PRO A 334 5.87 22.40 -1.25
N TYR A 335 6.00 21.07 -1.02
CA TYR A 335 5.71 20.48 0.30
C TYR A 335 6.47 19.21 0.64
N SER A 336 6.73 18.32 -0.32
CA SER A 336 7.42 17.06 -0.10
C SER A 336 8.33 16.70 -1.26
N ASN A 337 9.29 15.82 -1.03
CA ASN A 337 10.26 15.44 -2.06
C ASN A 337 10.02 14.03 -2.60
N TRP A 338 9.55 13.94 -3.86
CA TRP A 338 9.38 12.69 -4.61
C TRP A 338 10.43 12.52 -5.73
N ARG A 339 11.60 13.18 -5.58
CA ARG A 339 12.69 13.14 -6.57
C ARG A 339 13.87 12.30 -6.11
N GLY A 340 13.64 11.32 -5.23
CA GLY A 340 14.71 10.41 -4.78
C GLY A 340 14.42 9.70 -3.47
N PRO A 341 13.90 10.37 -2.44
CA PRO A 341 13.61 9.75 -1.15
C PRO A 341 12.79 8.48 -1.25
N ILE A 342 12.95 7.63 -0.22
CA ILE A 342 12.19 6.40 -0.03
C ILE A 342 10.87 6.76 0.64
N TRP A 343 9.78 6.35 0.01
CA TRP A 343 8.41 6.48 0.50
C TRP A 343 7.87 5.08 0.80
N ILE A 344 7.42 4.84 2.03
CA ILE A 344 7.01 3.48 2.44
C ILE A 344 5.80 2.98 1.66
N ASN A 345 4.83 3.85 1.35
CA ASN A 345 3.66 3.47 0.53
C ASN A 345 4.05 3.07 -0.91
N ALA A 346 4.98 3.78 -1.56
CA ALA A 346 5.49 3.42 -2.87
C ALA A 346 6.27 2.09 -2.82
N ASN A 347 7.14 1.94 -1.81
CA ASN A 347 7.89 0.70 -1.60
C ASN A 347 7.00 -0.49 -1.24
N PHE A 348 5.87 -0.27 -0.58
CA PHE A 348 4.86 -1.31 -0.37
C PHE A 348 4.27 -1.80 -1.70
N LEU A 349 3.97 -0.90 -2.63
CA LEU A 349 3.51 -1.28 -3.98
C LEU A 349 4.59 -2.05 -4.74
N ASP A 350 5.85 -1.64 -4.63
CA ASP A 350 7.00 -2.37 -5.21
C ASP A 350 7.18 -3.75 -4.57
N TRP A 351 6.98 -3.88 -3.26
CA TRP A 351 7.00 -5.16 -2.56
C TRP A 351 5.91 -6.10 -3.08
N VAL A 352 4.68 -5.62 -3.30
CA VAL A 352 3.60 -6.41 -3.92
C VAL A 352 4.02 -6.90 -5.31
N VAL A 353 4.66 -6.05 -6.10
CA VAL A 353 5.21 -6.42 -7.43
C VAL A 353 6.27 -7.52 -7.31
N LEU A 354 7.25 -7.35 -6.44
CA LEU A 354 8.31 -8.35 -6.24
C LEU A 354 7.75 -9.72 -5.87
N ARG A 355 6.80 -9.77 -4.95
CA ARG A 355 6.11 -11.01 -4.55
C ARG A 355 5.35 -11.64 -5.69
N ARG A 356 4.59 -10.84 -6.44
CA ARG A 356 3.79 -11.31 -7.59
C ARG A 356 4.66 -12.00 -8.64
N TYR A 357 5.84 -11.47 -8.92
CA TYR A 357 6.72 -12.01 -9.95
C TYR A 357 7.82 -12.95 -9.43
N GLY A 358 7.75 -13.33 -8.16
CA GLY A 358 8.59 -14.37 -7.55
C GLY A 358 9.99 -13.93 -7.13
N PHE A 359 10.22 -12.63 -6.94
CA PHE A 359 11.46 -12.07 -6.41
C PHE A 359 11.46 -12.12 -4.87
N ARG A 360 11.46 -13.33 -4.31
CA ARG A 360 11.27 -13.57 -2.87
C ARG A 360 12.40 -13.02 -2.01
N SER A 361 13.64 -13.15 -2.46
CA SER A 361 14.80 -12.61 -1.74
C SER A 361 14.76 -11.10 -1.66
N GLU A 362 14.32 -10.45 -2.75
CA GLU A 362 14.24 -9.00 -2.85
C GLU A 362 13.05 -8.44 -2.08
N SER A 363 11.90 -9.14 -2.06
CA SER A 363 10.76 -8.74 -1.24
C SER A 363 11.08 -8.85 0.25
N HIS A 364 11.75 -9.93 0.66
CA HIS A 364 12.22 -10.11 2.04
C HIS A 364 13.24 -9.02 2.43
N TRP A 365 14.26 -8.80 1.59
CA TRP A 365 15.24 -7.73 1.81
C TRP A 365 14.54 -6.37 2.02
N LEU A 366 13.58 -6.04 1.17
CA LEU A 366 12.88 -4.76 1.24
C LEU A 366 12.12 -4.61 2.57
N ALA A 367 11.35 -5.63 2.97
CA ALA A 367 10.58 -5.62 4.21
C ALA A 367 11.48 -5.45 5.45
N VAL A 368 12.57 -6.23 5.52
CA VAL A 368 13.54 -6.16 6.63
C VAL A 368 14.25 -4.81 6.67
N THR A 369 14.64 -4.29 5.52
CA THR A 369 15.34 -2.99 5.42
C THR A 369 14.45 -1.85 5.88
N LEU A 370 13.21 -1.76 5.39
CA LEU A 370 12.29 -0.69 5.76
C LEU A 370 11.90 -0.78 7.24
N ALA A 371 11.63 -1.97 7.76
CA ALA A 371 11.37 -2.17 9.18
C ALA A 371 12.56 -1.73 10.06
N SER A 372 13.79 -1.97 9.61
CA SER A 372 15.01 -1.57 10.32
C SER A 372 15.18 -0.06 10.36
N ILE A 373 14.91 0.62 9.24
CA ILE A 373 14.94 2.09 9.16
C ILE A 373 13.91 2.68 10.13
N LEU A 374 12.67 2.21 10.09
CA LEU A 374 11.61 2.72 10.95
C LEU A 374 11.91 2.50 12.43
N ARG A 375 12.44 1.33 12.80
CA ARG A 375 12.84 1.08 14.19
C ARG A 375 13.99 1.95 14.66
N HIS A 376 14.96 2.22 13.79
CA HIS A 376 16.04 3.16 14.08
C HIS A 376 15.47 4.56 14.34
N ASP A 377 14.59 5.01 13.49
CA ASP A 377 13.94 6.32 13.56
C ASP A 377 13.11 6.47 14.85
N ILE A 378 12.26 5.48 15.16
CA ILE A 378 11.48 5.45 16.40
C ILE A 378 12.38 5.49 17.65
N ALA A 379 13.47 4.73 17.64
CA ALA A 379 14.41 4.72 18.76
C ALA A 379 15.10 6.08 18.97
N GLN A 380 15.32 6.83 17.90
CA GLN A 380 15.98 8.15 17.96
C GLN A 380 15.00 9.28 18.27
N TRP A 381 13.79 9.25 17.73
CA TRP A 381 12.86 10.37 17.71
C TRP A 381 11.52 10.11 18.43
N GLY A 382 11.24 8.87 18.82
CA GLY A 382 9.97 8.46 19.42
C GLY A 382 8.80 8.37 18.45
N SER A 383 9.02 8.66 17.16
CA SER A 383 8.08 8.57 16.06
C SER A 383 8.85 8.35 14.75
N MET A 384 8.19 8.48 13.60
CA MET A 384 8.78 8.21 12.29
C MET A 384 8.72 9.46 11.40
N HIS A 385 9.67 9.56 10.47
CA HIS A 385 9.60 10.51 9.36
C HIS A 385 8.63 10.02 8.27
N GLU A 386 8.21 10.91 7.41
CA GLU A 386 7.30 10.62 6.29
C GLU A 386 8.03 9.97 5.12
N ASP A 387 9.29 10.38 4.91
CA ASP A 387 10.18 9.86 3.88
C ASP A 387 11.63 9.78 4.38
N TYR A 388 12.45 9.00 3.68
CA TYR A 388 13.81 8.65 4.10
C TYR A 388 14.81 8.84 2.97
N SER A 389 16.04 9.22 3.32
CA SER A 389 17.14 9.31 2.36
C SER A 389 17.44 7.96 1.72
N ALA A 390 17.42 7.90 0.41
CA ALA A 390 17.80 6.69 -0.32
C ALA A 390 19.31 6.40 -0.25
N GLU A 391 20.13 7.36 0.16
CA GLU A 391 21.58 7.23 0.24
C GLU A 391 22.10 6.92 1.64
N THR A 392 21.37 7.35 2.71
CA THR A 392 21.81 7.14 4.10
C THR A 392 20.82 6.38 4.97
N GLY A 393 19.53 6.32 4.58
CA GLY A 393 18.47 5.73 5.38
C GLY A 393 17.93 6.64 6.48
N ASP A 394 18.47 7.85 6.62
CA ASP A 394 18.01 8.81 7.64
C ASP A 394 16.66 9.40 7.25
N GLY A 395 15.83 9.75 8.25
CA GLY A 395 14.59 10.46 8.06
C GLY A 395 14.80 11.87 7.51
N LEU A 396 13.96 12.28 6.55
CA LEU A 396 14.09 13.58 5.89
C LEU A 396 12.98 14.55 6.30
N ALA A 397 11.73 14.19 6.10
CA ALA A 397 10.57 15.04 6.42
C ALA A 397 9.60 14.31 7.37
N PRO A 398 8.85 15.04 8.22
CA PRO A 398 9.05 16.45 8.55
C PRO A 398 10.26 16.65 9.45
N THR A 399 10.98 17.74 9.28
CA THR A 399 12.00 18.15 10.25
C THR A 399 11.36 18.80 11.49
N ALA A 400 12.10 18.95 12.58
CA ALA A 400 11.63 19.67 13.76
C ALA A 400 11.22 21.12 13.41
N ALA A 401 11.92 21.77 12.48
CA ALA A 401 11.61 23.13 12.03
C ALA A 401 10.26 23.22 11.28
N GLN A 402 9.80 22.13 10.69
CA GLN A 402 8.55 22.06 9.95
C GLN A 402 7.36 21.67 10.83
N SER A 403 7.63 21.17 12.03
CA SER A 403 6.61 20.75 12.99
C SER A 403 6.10 21.93 13.81
N PRO A 404 4.81 21.96 14.18
CA PRO A 404 4.27 22.99 15.05
C PRO A 404 5.05 23.11 16.37
N GLY A 405 5.45 24.33 16.73
CA GLY A 405 6.21 24.60 17.94
C GLY A 405 7.69 24.19 17.89
N GLY A 406 8.22 23.81 16.74
CA GLY A 406 9.63 23.44 16.55
C GLY A 406 10.02 22.10 17.19
N HIS A 407 9.02 21.25 17.52
CA HIS A 407 9.25 19.90 18.05
C HIS A 407 8.92 18.86 16.99
N PHE A 408 9.73 17.83 16.88
CA PHE A 408 9.45 16.72 15.98
C PHE A 408 8.13 16.04 16.37
N ALA A 409 7.12 16.15 15.52
CA ALA A 409 5.81 15.55 15.74
C ALA A 409 5.66 14.18 15.03
N GLY A 410 6.51 13.90 14.06
CA GLY A 410 6.55 12.67 13.29
C GLY A 410 5.40 12.50 12.31
N PHE A 411 5.40 11.32 11.69
CA PHE A 411 4.38 10.82 10.77
C PHE A 411 4.21 9.31 11.02
N VAL A 412 3.00 8.83 11.20
CA VAL A 412 2.72 7.38 11.37
C VAL A 412 2.15 6.79 10.10
N GLY A 413 1.08 7.34 9.61
CA GLY A 413 0.44 7.15 8.32
C GLY A 413 0.66 5.78 7.66
N TRP A 414 1.06 5.81 6.40
CA TRP A 414 1.38 4.61 5.62
C TRP A 414 2.66 3.87 6.04
N ASN A 415 3.46 4.42 6.98
CA ASN A 415 4.62 3.70 7.52
C ASN A 415 4.21 2.39 8.21
N LEU A 416 2.96 2.30 8.64
CA LEU A 416 2.37 1.07 9.19
C LEU A 416 2.45 -0.11 8.23
N LEU A 417 2.47 0.12 6.91
CA LEU A 417 2.59 -0.92 5.89
C LEU A 417 3.89 -1.74 5.99
N ALA A 418 4.94 -1.17 6.59
CA ALA A 418 6.18 -1.90 6.82
C ALA A 418 5.99 -3.12 7.75
N LEU A 419 5.07 -3.01 8.71
CA LEU A 419 4.72 -4.14 9.58
C LEU A 419 4.00 -5.24 8.79
N ASP A 420 3.07 -4.88 7.88
CA ASP A 420 2.37 -5.85 7.03
C ASP A 420 3.33 -6.59 6.11
N MET A 421 4.31 -5.87 5.52
CA MET A 421 5.37 -6.49 4.73
C MET A 421 6.19 -7.47 5.56
N LEU A 422 6.63 -7.06 6.76
CA LEU A 422 7.48 -7.87 7.62
C LEU A 422 6.75 -9.09 8.17
N HIS A 423 5.49 -8.97 8.58
CA HIS A 423 4.65 -10.10 8.97
C HIS A 423 4.56 -11.13 7.86
N CYS A 424 4.29 -10.69 6.64
CA CYS A 424 4.19 -11.60 5.50
C CYS A 424 5.50 -12.31 5.15
N GLU A 425 6.65 -11.65 5.30
CA GLU A 425 7.96 -12.23 4.96
C GLU A 425 8.53 -13.11 6.08
N VAL A 426 8.26 -12.80 7.33
CA VAL A 426 8.86 -13.48 8.49
C VAL A 426 7.91 -14.51 9.11
N ALA A 427 6.67 -14.11 9.40
CA ALA A 427 5.66 -14.97 10.01
C ALA A 427 4.76 -15.68 9.00
N GLN A 428 4.78 -15.25 7.74
CA GLN A 428 3.92 -15.74 6.65
C GLN A 428 2.42 -15.56 6.93
N ASP A 429 2.09 -14.58 7.74
CA ASP A 429 0.73 -14.15 8.05
C ASP A 429 0.49 -12.68 7.61
N HIS A 430 -0.74 -12.21 7.74
CA HIS A 430 -1.11 -10.82 7.40
C HIS A 430 -0.61 -10.36 6.00
N CYS A 431 -0.57 -11.28 5.03
CA CYS A 431 -0.08 -10.98 3.68
C CYS A 431 -1.11 -10.16 2.89
N MET A 432 -0.99 -8.84 2.97
CA MET A 432 -1.82 -7.93 2.19
C MET A 432 -1.40 -7.94 0.71
N THR A 433 -2.32 -8.21 -0.19
CA THR A 433 -2.03 -8.32 -1.62
C THR A 433 -2.63 -7.20 -2.46
N LEU A 434 -3.53 -6.39 -1.93
CA LEU A 434 -4.35 -5.42 -2.67
C LEU A 434 -5.02 -6.00 -3.93
N SER A 435 -5.17 -7.32 -4.01
CA SER A 435 -5.76 -7.99 -5.16
C SER A 435 -7.24 -7.65 -5.29
N ILE A 436 -7.62 -7.16 -6.47
CA ILE A 436 -9.02 -7.04 -6.85
C ILE A 436 -9.37 -8.31 -7.61
N PRO A 437 -10.38 -9.08 -7.19
CA PRO A 437 -10.76 -10.30 -7.88
C PRO A 437 -11.13 -9.97 -9.34
N GLU A 438 -10.40 -10.52 -10.29
CA GLU A 438 -10.93 -10.66 -11.65
C GLU A 438 -12.05 -11.70 -11.51
N THR A 439 -13.29 -11.28 -11.66
CA THR A 439 -14.45 -12.19 -11.61
C THR A 439 -14.30 -13.25 -12.68
N PRO A 440 -14.76 -14.49 -12.41
CA PRO A 440 -14.68 -15.63 -13.32
C PRO A 440 -15.32 -15.39 -14.65
#